data_b1c2ebceda9c16efd155ba915058c028
#
_entry.id   b1c2ebceda9c16efd155ba915058c028
#
_cell.length_a   1.000
_cell.length_b   1.000
_cell.length_c   1.000
_cell.angle_alpha   90.00
_cell.angle_beta   90.00
_cell.angle_gamma   90.00
#
_symmetry.space_group_name_H-M   'P 1'
#
loop_
_entity.id
_entity.type
_entity.pdbx_description
1 polymer ?
#
loop_
_entity_poly.entity_id
_entity_poly.type
_entity_poly.pdbx_seq_one_letter_code
_entity_poly.pdbx_strand_id
1 'polypeptide(L)'
;MKVLGFDGREKTWNLTKYVPTKNDKRHRSKNHLRARKILRTLFPRDRILEEVSLPGSNTSSRKSLLYADFFIPSHDLVIEVHGRQHYEFVKFYHKTKGEYYRSRKRDRDKIDWCKLNSLT
;
A
#
# COMPACT_ATOMS: atom_id res chain seq x y z
N MET A 1 -14.81 1.84 -7.66
CA MET A 1 -15.02 1.27 -6.34
C MET A 1 -15.22 2.40 -5.33
N LYS A 2 -16.10 2.25 -4.37
CA LYS A 2 -16.37 3.26 -3.35
C LYS A 2 -15.70 2.87 -2.04
N VAL A 3 -15.04 3.84 -1.41
CA VAL A 3 -14.34 3.63 -0.13
C VAL A 3 -14.61 4.81 0.80
N LEU A 4 -14.37 4.60 2.10
CA LEU A 4 -14.46 5.65 3.11
C LEU A 4 -13.07 6.17 3.43
N GLY A 5 -12.94 7.49 3.50
CA GLY A 5 -11.73 8.13 4.01
C GLY A 5 -11.75 8.24 5.53
N PHE A 6 -10.64 8.63 6.13
CA PHE A 6 -10.55 8.88 7.57
C PHE A 6 -11.45 10.02 8.04
N ASP A 7 -11.86 10.89 7.12
CA ASP A 7 -12.81 11.97 7.40
C ASP A 7 -14.27 11.51 7.43
N GLY A 8 -14.52 10.21 7.24
CA GLY A 8 -15.86 9.63 7.21
C GLY A 8 -16.60 9.83 5.90
N ARG A 9 -15.99 10.46 4.91
CA ARG A 9 -16.63 10.74 3.63
C ARG A 9 -16.37 9.65 2.62
N GLU A 10 -17.38 9.36 1.79
CA GLU A 10 -17.23 8.42 0.70
C GLU A 10 -16.37 9.01 -0.42
N LYS A 11 -15.44 8.20 -0.93
CA LYS A 11 -14.54 8.56 -2.01
C LYS A 11 -14.65 7.53 -3.13
N THR A 12 -14.39 7.98 -4.37
CA THR A 12 -14.29 7.07 -5.50
C THR A 12 -12.83 6.62 -5.64
N TRP A 13 -12.61 5.30 -5.65
CA TRP A 13 -11.29 4.73 -5.88
C TRP A 13 -11.18 4.36 -7.34
N ASN A 14 -10.48 5.17 -8.12
CA ASN A 14 -10.31 4.94 -9.55
C ASN A 14 -9.15 3.97 -9.79
N LEU A 15 -9.48 2.70 -9.94
CA LEU A 15 -8.49 1.64 -10.14
C LEU A 15 -8.09 1.45 -11.61
N THR A 16 -8.82 2.05 -12.54
CA THR A 16 -8.56 1.87 -13.98
C THR A 16 -7.29 2.59 -14.44
N LYS A 17 -6.83 3.61 -13.69
CA LYS A 17 -5.62 4.35 -14.02
C LYS A 17 -4.33 3.61 -13.72
N TYR A 18 -4.39 2.50 -12.98
CA TYR A 18 -3.20 1.75 -12.58
C TYR A 18 -2.85 0.69 -13.61
N VAL A 19 -1.56 0.59 -13.93
CA VAL A 19 -1.05 -0.40 -14.86
C VAL A 19 -1.00 -1.77 -14.17
N PRO A 20 -1.55 -2.82 -14.78
CA PRO A 20 -1.41 -4.18 -14.22
C PRO A 20 0.06 -4.58 -14.09
N THR A 21 0.37 -5.39 -13.07
CA THR A 21 1.72 -5.85 -12.74
C THR A 21 2.51 -6.35 -13.95
N LYS A 22 1.89 -7.15 -14.81
CA LYS A 22 2.54 -7.71 -16.00
C LYS A 22 3.06 -6.66 -16.99
N ASN A 23 2.49 -5.45 -16.95
CA ASN A 23 2.86 -4.35 -17.85
C ASN A 23 3.67 -3.26 -17.14
N ASP A 24 3.96 -3.42 -15.84
CA ASP A 24 4.67 -2.43 -15.05
C ASP A 24 6.18 -2.56 -15.29
N LYS A 25 6.79 -1.54 -15.87
CA LYS A 25 8.22 -1.49 -16.18
C LYS A 25 8.99 -0.57 -15.24
N ARG A 26 8.34 0.01 -14.23
CA ARG A 26 9.00 0.90 -13.29
C ARG A 26 10.01 0.12 -12.45
N HIS A 27 11.11 0.80 -12.08
CA HIS A 27 12.11 0.21 -11.20
C HIS A 27 11.53 -0.06 -9.81
N ARG A 28 11.81 -1.25 -9.28
CA ARG A 28 11.31 -1.67 -7.95
C ARG A 28 12.43 -2.30 -7.14
N SER A 29 12.26 -2.30 -5.82
CA SER A 29 13.20 -2.98 -4.93
C SER A 29 13.20 -4.49 -5.17
N LYS A 30 14.26 -5.15 -4.72
CA LYS A 30 14.41 -6.60 -4.82
C LYS A 30 13.25 -7.34 -4.17
N ASN A 31 12.87 -6.92 -2.96
CA ASN A 31 11.77 -7.53 -2.21
C ASN A 31 10.42 -7.32 -2.92
N HIS A 32 10.23 -6.15 -3.51
CA HIS A 32 9.03 -5.85 -4.29
C HIS A 32 8.91 -6.77 -5.50
N LEU A 33 10.02 -6.97 -6.23
CA LEU A 33 10.03 -7.87 -7.39
C LEU A 33 9.80 -9.33 -7.03
N ARG A 34 10.32 -9.77 -5.88
CA ARG A 34 10.05 -11.12 -5.36
C ARG A 34 8.57 -11.28 -5.03
N ALA A 35 7.99 -10.31 -4.36
CA ALA A 35 6.57 -10.32 -4.02
C ALA A 35 5.71 -10.35 -5.29
N ARG A 36 6.04 -9.54 -6.30
CA ARG A 36 5.37 -9.55 -7.59
C ARG A 36 5.35 -10.95 -8.20
N LYS A 37 6.49 -11.62 -8.21
CA LYS A 37 6.62 -12.96 -8.77
C LYS A 37 5.74 -13.97 -8.04
N ILE A 38 5.76 -13.93 -6.70
CA ILE A 38 4.94 -14.81 -5.87
C ILE A 38 3.45 -14.56 -6.13
N LEU A 39 3.03 -13.30 -6.17
CA LEU A 39 1.63 -12.94 -6.38
C LEU A 39 1.13 -13.36 -7.76
N ARG A 40 1.96 -13.22 -8.79
CA ARG A 40 1.60 -13.67 -10.14
C ARG A 40 1.46 -15.18 -10.23
N THR A 41 2.20 -15.91 -9.41
CA THR A 41 2.09 -17.38 -9.30
C THR A 41 0.82 -17.78 -8.56
N LEU A 42 0.49 -17.10 -7.45
CA LEU A 42 -0.69 -17.39 -6.64
C LEU A 42 -2.00 -16.91 -7.28
N PHE A 43 -1.95 -15.81 -8.01
CA PHE A 43 -3.14 -15.18 -8.62
C PHE A 43 -2.91 -14.95 -10.12
N PRO A 44 -2.75 -16.04 -10.91
CA PRO A 44 -2.32 -15.92 -12.31
C PRO A 44 -3.38 -15.31 -13.23
N ARG A 45 -4.65 -15.30 -12.82
CA ARG A 45 -5.77 -14.78 -13.63
C ARG A 45 -6.35 -13.49 -13.09
N ASP A 46 -5.82 -13.00 -11.97
CA ASP A 46 -6.34 -11.80 -11.33
C ASP A 46 -5.54 -10.58 -11.74
N ARG A 47 -6.21 -9.44 -11.74
CA ARG A 47 -5.56 -8.16 -11.95
C ARG A 47 -4.85 -7.77 -10.67
N ILE A 48 -3.53 -7.57 -10.74
CA ILE A 48 -2.68 -7.16 -9.62
C ILE A 48 -2.18 -5.76 -9.91
N LEU A 49 -2.53 -4.80 -9.06
CA LEU A 49 -2.14 -3.39 -9.19
C LEU A 49 -1.03 -3.06 -8.21
N GLU A 50 -0.12 -2.15 -8.59
CA GLU A 50 1.04 -1.77 -7.78
C GLU A 50 1.04 -0.29 -7.46
N GLU A 51 1.52 0.05 -6.26
CA GLU A 51 1.60 1.43 -5.74
C GLU A 51 0.29 2.19 -5.90
N VAL A 52 -0.74 1.63 -5.32
CA VAL A 52 -2.09 2.17 -5.41
C VAL A 52 -2.32 3.15 -4.27
N SER A 53 -2.69 4.39 -4.59
CA SER A 53 -3.01 5.38 -3.58
C SER A 53 -4.33 5.05 -2.89
N LEU A 54 -4.40 5.29 -1.57
CA LEU A 54 -5.56 4.99 -0.74
C LEU A 54 -6.36 6.27 -0.53
N PRO A 55 -7.54 6.43 -1.18
CA PRO A 55 -8.30 7.67 -1.07
C PRO A 55 -8.74 7.96 0.35
N GLY A 56 -8.55 9.22 0.79
CA GLY A 56 -8.94 9.64 2.11
C GLY A 56 -8.06 9.11 3.24
N SER A 57 -6.86 8.59 2.92
CA SER A 57 -5.91 8.10 3.92
C SER A 57 -5.04 9.21 4.54
N ASN A 58 -5.20 10.45 4.10
CA ASN A 58 -4.53 11.59 4.69
C ASN A 58 -5.13 11.91 6.09
N THR A 59 -4.32 12.53 6.94
CA THR A 59 -4.72 12.94 8.28
C THR A 59 -4.38 14.43 8.49
N SER A 60 -4.79 14.99 9.64
CA SER A 60 -4.43 16.36 9.98
C SER A 60 -2.93 16.57 10.11
N SER A 61 -2.19 15.53 10.51
CA SER A 61 -0.73 15.56 10.66
C SER A 61 0.02 15.12 9.40
N ARG A 62 -0.67 14.52 8.43
CA ARG A 62 -0.07 14.05 7.18
C ARG A 62 -1.03 14.33 6.03
N LYS A 63 -0.69 15.31 5.19
CA LYS A 63 -1.54 15.74 4.08
C LYS A 63 -1.48 14.82 2.86
N SER A 64 -0.40 14.05 2.72
CA SER A 64 -0.24 13.12 1.60
C SER A 64 -1.03 11.84 1.83
N LEU A 65 -1.47 11.21 0.73
CA LEU A 65 -2.13 9.93 0.79
C LEU A 65 -1.11 8.80 1.01
N LEU A 66 -1.56 7.70 1.61
CA LEU A 66 -0.78 6.48 1.71
C LEU A 66 -0.89 5.67 0.42
N TYR A 67 0.10 4.80 0.19
CA TYR A 67 0.12 3.91 -0.97
C TYR A 67 0.23 2.47 -0.49
N ALA A 68 -0.51 1.58 -1.15
CA ALA A 68 -0.36 0.14 -0.96
C ALA A 68 0.61 -0.39 -2.02
N ASP A 69 1.51 -1.30 -1.62
CA ASP A 69 2.45 -1.90 -2.56
C ASP A 69 1.74 -2.69 -3.65
N PHE A 70 0.73 -3.49 -3.25
CA PHE A 70 -0.10 -4.26 -4.18
C PHE A 70 -1.55 -4.24 -3.74
N PHE A 71 -2.45 -4.28 -4.72
CA PHE A 71 -3.88 -4.46 -4.48
C PHE A 71 -4.45 -5.40 -5.54
N ILE A 72 -5.20 -6.41 -5.08
CA ILE A 72 -5.90 -7.36 -5.94
C ILE A 72 -7.40 -7.13 -5.76
N PRO A 73 -8.04 -6.35 -6.66
CA PRO A 73 -9.44 -5.94 -6.48
C PRO A 73 -10.43 -7.09 -6.37
N SER A 74 -10.22 -8.16 -7.12
CA SER A 74 -11.12 -9.32 -7.13
C SER A 74 -11.18 -10.06 -5.79
N HIS A 75 -10.17 -9.88 -4.93
CA HIS A 75 -10.08 -10.52 -3.62
C HIS A 75 -10.18 -9.52 -2.46
N ASP A 76 -10.36 -8.22 -2.74
CA ASP A 76 -10.32 -7.16 -1.75
C ASP A 76 -9.05 -7.26 -0.88
N LEU A 77 -7.92 -7.56 -1.51
CA LEU A 77 -6.68 -7.91 -0.83
C LEU A 77 -5.61 -6.84 -1.07
N VAL A 78 -5.15 -6.24 0.03
CA VAL A 78 -4.04 -5.29 0.05
C VAL A 78 -2.81 -6.01 0.59
N ILE A 79 -1.70 -5.88 -0.12
CA ILE A 79 -0.44 -6.55 0.25
C ILE A 79 0.66 -5.51 0.41
N GLU A 80 1.38 -5.60 1.52
CA GLU A 80 2.53 -4.74 1.81
C GLU A 80 3.80 -5.60 1.86
N VAL A 81 4.88 -5.04 1.29
CA VAL A 81 6.20 -5.68 1.32
C VAL A 81 7.02 -5.00 2.40
N HIS A 82 7.19 -5.67 3.53
CA HIS A 82 7.91 -5.10 4.65
C HIS A 82 9.36 -5.57 4.67
N GLY A 83 10.28 -4.62 4.71
CA GLY A 83 11.68 -4.91 4.94
C GLY A 83 12.03 -4.69 6.43
N ARG A 84 13.31 -4.92 6.76
CA ARG A 84 13.82 -4.75 8.12
C ARG A 84 13.52 -3.39 8.72
N GLN A 85 13.55 -2.33 7.92
CA GLN A 85 13.31 -0.95 8.36
C GLN A 85 11.89 -0.72 8.92
N HIS A 86 10.94 -1.62 8.66
CA HIS A 86 9.58 -1.52 9.19
C HIS A 86 9.45 -2.04 10.62
N TYR A 87 10.41 -2.85 11.10
CA TYR A 87 10.33 -3.53 12.38
C TYR A 87 11.37 -3.05 13.39
N GLU A 88 12.47 -2.46 12.92
CA GLU A 88 13.52 -1.96 13.78
C GLU A 88 14.12 -0.68 13.20
N PHE A 89 14.72 0.15 14.08
CA PHE A 89 15.43 1.34 13.66
C PHE A 89 16.70 0.93 12.92
N VAL A 90 16.81 1.34 11.65
CA VAL A 90 17.99 1.11 10.81
C VAL A 90 18.53 2.46 10.37
N LYS A 91 19.69 2.84 10.91
CA LYS A 91 20.29 4.17 10.68
C LYS A 91 20.47 4.49 9.19
N PHE A 92 20.73 3.50 8.38
CA PHE A 92 20.91 3.66 6.93
C PHE A 92 19.61 4.10 6.23
N TYR A 93 18.47 3.55 6.64
CA TYR A 93 17.16 3.86 6.05
C TYR A 93 16.43 4.99 6.80
N HIS A 94 16.69 5.11 8.09
CA HIS A 94 16.05 6.11 8.95
C HIS A 94 17.11 7.05 9.49
N LYS A 95 17.14 8.28 9.01
CA LYS A 95 18.11 9.28 9.47
C LYS A 95 17.94 9.59 10.96
N THR A 96 16.71 9.51 11.46
CA THR A 96 16.38 9.81 12.86
C THR A 96 15.35 8.80 13.38
N LYS A 97 15.26 8.70 14.73
CA LYS A 97 14.21 7.90 15.38
C LYS A 97 12.83 8.44 15.06
N GLY A 98 12.69 9.76 14.85
CA GLY A 98 11.43 10.37 14.45
C GLY A 98 10.94 9.85 13.09
N GLU A 99 11.83 9.67 12.12
CA GLU A 99 11.47 9.07 10.82
C GLU A 99 11.01 7.63 10.97
N TYR A 100 11.69 6.87 11.85
CA TYR A 100 11.30 5.49 12.15
C TYR A 100 9.88 5.42 12.73
N TYR A 101 9.58 6.26 13.72
CA TYR A 101 8.25 6.29 14.32
C TYR A 101 7.16 6.73 13.34
N ARG A 102 7.46 7.69 12.47
CA ARG A 102 6.52 8.11 11.42
C ARG A 102 6.25 6.97 10.42
N SER A 103 7.28 6.21 10.07
CA SER A 103 7.13 5.04 9.19
C SER A 103 6.19 4.00 9.82
N ARG A 104 6.37 3.70 11.11
CA ARG A 104 5.51 2.75 11.83
C ARG A 104 4.06 3.26 11.93
N LYS A 105 3.89 4.57 12.12
CA LYS A 105 2.55 5.17 12.14
C LYS A 105 1.85 5.01 10.80
N ARG A 106 2.57 5.23 9.70
CA ARG A 106 2.00 5.02 8.36
C ARG A 106 1.56 3.57 8.15
N ASP A 107 2.34 2.61 8.61
CA ASP A 107 1.98 1.19 8.51
C ASP A 107 0.68 0.89 9.27
N ARG A 108 0.52 1.43 10.48
CA ARG A 108 -0.71 1.28 11.27
C ARG A 108 -1.90 1.96 10.60
N ASP A 109 -1.69 3.15 10.05
CA ASP A 109 -2.76 3.89 9.35
C ASP A 109 -3.26 3.12 8.13
N LYS A 110 -2.38 2.44 7.40
CA LYS A 110 -2.78 1.57 6.29
C LYS A 110 -3.68 0.43 6.75
N ILE A 111 -3.32 -0.22 7.86
CA ILE A 111 -4.14 -1.29 8.45
C ILE A 111 -5.51 -0.74 8.84
N ASP A 112 -5.56 0.41 9.49
CA ASP A 112 -6.80 1.04 9.92
C ASP A 112 -7.68 1.41 8.73
N TRP A 113 -7.09 1.94 7.67
CA TRP A 113 -7.82 2.27 6.44
C TRP A 113 -8.42 1.01 5.79
N CYS A 114 -7.65 -0.07 5.75
CA CYS A 114 -8.14 -1.34 5.22
C CYS A 114 -9.31 -1.89 6.04
N LYS A 115 -9.20 -1.84 7.37
CA LYS A 115 -10.30 -2.28 8.25
C LYS A 115 -11.56 -1.44 8.05
N LEU A 116 -11.39 -0.12 7.92
CA LEU A 116 -12.51 0.79 7.68
C LEU A 116 -13.26 0.43 6.40
N ASN A 117 -12.57 -0.06 5.39
CA ASN A 117 -13.14 -0.39 4.09
C ASN A 117 -13.36 -1.90 3.88
N SER A 118 -13.29 -2.69 4.94
CA SER A 118 -13.51 -4.15 4.91
C SER A 118 -12.56 -4.87 3.93
N LEU A 119 -11.32 -4.40 3.84
CA LEU A 119 -10.27 -5.03 3.04
C LEU A 119 -9.37 -5.90 3.93
N THR A 120 -8.75 -6.88 3.33
CA THR A 120 -7.87 -7.83 4.03
C THR A 120 -6.40 -7.47 3.93
#